data_c81550a4cefb894a9f453e74a8351a6c
#
_entry.id   c81550a4cefb894a9f453e74a8351a6c
#
_cell.length_a   1.000
_cell.length_b   1.000
_cell.length_c   1.000
_cell.angle_alpha   90.00
_cell.angle_beta   90.00
_cell.angle_gamma   90.00
#
_symmetry.space_group_name_H-M   'P 1'
#
loop_
_entity.id
_entity.type
_entity.pdbx_description
1 polymer ?
#
loop_
_entity_poly.entity_id
_entity_poly.type
_entity_poly.pdbx_seq_one_letter_code
_entity_poly.pdbx_strand_id
1 'polypeptide(L)'
;AQYAAVDATREGVSFDAPHEAAVRVLAQGLLDTGIIDRNKFTTADDVIAERAYQRFYMHRTSHWLGMDVHDAGDYRDAHAQLDDQGARAWRTLKAGMTLTIEPGLYIRAAEDVPERYANIGIRIEDDAIVTAVGCELMTREVPVDADEIEALMRDAQTPDAN
;
A
#
# COMPACT_ATOMS: atom_id res chain seq x y z
N ALA A 1 3.02 -4.98 -4.19
CA ALA A 1 2.19 -4.53 -3.06
C ALA A 1 0.87 -3.94 -3.54
N GLN A 2 0.92 -3.00 -4.51
CA GLN A 2 -0.30 -2.38 -5.06
C GLN A 2 -1.30 -3.42 -5.58
N TYR A 3 -0.90 -4.32 -6.46
CA TYR A 3 -1.79 -5.36 -6.98
C TYR A 3 -2.36 -6.26 -5.89
N ALA A 4 -1.55 -6.65 -4.91
CA ALA A 4 -2.03 -7.48 -3.79
C ALA A 4 -3.08 -6.74 -2.93
N ALA A 5 -2.91 -5.44 -2.71
CA ALA A 5 -3.89 -4.62 -2.00
C ALA A 5 -5.18 -4.46 -2.80
N VAL A 6 -5.10 -4.24 -4.12
CA VAL A 6 -6.26 -4.19 -5.03
C VAL A 6 -7.03 -5.51 -4.98
N ASP A 7 -6.35 -6.64 -5.13
CA ASP A 7 -6.97 -7.97 -5.09
C ASP A 7 -7.65 -8.28 -3.75
N ALA A 8 -7.12 -7.71 -2.65
CA ALA A 8 -7.70 -7.85 -1.32
C ALA A 8 -8.88 -6.91 -1.07
N THR A 9 -9.14 -5.92 -1.94
CA THR A 9 -10.19 -4.92 -1.75
C THR A 9 -11.51 -5.39 -2.37
N ARG A 10 -12.48 -5.76 -1.53
CA ARG A 10 -13.84 -6.17 -1.96
C ARG A 10 -14.84 -6.04 -0.83
N GLU A 11 -16.12 -6.17 -1.17
CA GLU A 11 -17.18 -6.23 -0.15
C GLU A 11 -16.97 -7.39 0.83
N GLY A 12 -17.31 -7.16 2.09
CA GLY A 12 -17.30 -8.17 3.15
C GLY A 12 -15.94 -8.36 3.84
N VAL A 13 -14.85 -7.79 3.31
CA VAL A 13 -13.54 -7.85 3.98
C VAL A 13 -13.36 -6.69 4.96
N SER A 14 -12.41 -6.84 5.87
CA SER A 14 -11.98 -5.78 6.77
C SER A 14 -11.35 -4.62 5.98
N PHE A 15 -11.58 -3.36 6.41
CA PHE A 15 -10.87 -2.18 5.90
C PHE A 15 -9.34 -2.34 5.96
N ASP A 16 -8.84 -3.17 6.87
CA ASP A 16 -7.41 -3.43 7.02
C ASP A 16 -6.85 -4.48 6.05
N ALA A 17 -7.69 -5.28 5.41
CA ALA A 17 -7.25 -6.39 4.55
C ALA A 17 -6.33 -5.94 3.38
N PRO A 18 -6.57 -4.82 2.67
CA PRO A 18 -5.64 -4.30 1.68
C PRO A 18 -4.27 -3.94 2.26
N HIS A 19 -4.25 -3.37 3.47
CA HIS A 19 -3.01 -3.05 4.16
C HIS A 19 -2.21 -4.29 4.53
N GLU A 20 -2.86 -5.30 5.11
CA GLU A 20 -2.21 -6.56 5.46
C GLU A 20 -1.61 -7.25 4.23
N ALA A 21 -2.34 -7.23 3.10
CA ALA A 21 -1.86 -7.78 1.83
C ALA A 21 -0.62 -7.03 1.31
N ALA A 22 -0.65 -5.68 1.32
CA ALA A 22 0.49 -4.85 0.92
C ALA A 22 1.71 -5.08 1.82
N VAL A 23 1.51 -5.08 3.14
CA VAL A 23 2.58 -5.29 4.13
C VAL A 23 3.27 -6.63 3.92
N ARG A 24 2.53 -7.70 3.63
CA ARG A 24 3.11 -9.02 3.39
C ARG A 24 4.05 -9.03 2.19
N VAL A 25 3.67 -8.39 1.09
CA VAL A 25 4.52 -8.28 -0.11
C VAL A 25 5.76 -7.42 0.17
N LEU A 26 5.56 -6.28 0.84
CA LEU A 26 6.67 -5.39 1.18
C LEU A 26 7.66 -6.03 2.16
N ALA A 27 7.17 -6.73 3.19
CA ALA A 27 8.01 -7.44 4.15
C ALA A 27 8.88 -8.50 3.46
N GLN A 28 8.29 -9.28 2.54
CA GLN A 28 9.04 -10.25 1.75
C GLN A 28 10.07 -9.57 0.84
N GLY A 29 9.68 -8.50 0.15
CA GLY A 29 10.58 -7.74 -0.73
C GLY A 29 11.75 -7.11 0.02
N LEU A 30 11.54 -6.60 1.23
CA LEU A 30 12.59 -6.05 2.08
C LEU A 30 13.63 -7.10 2.48
N LEU A 31 13.20 -8.35 2.71
CA LEU A 31 14.09 -9.49 2.95
C LEU A 31 14.82 -9.92 1.66
N ASP A 32 14.12 -9.99 0.54
CA ASP A 32 14.68 -10.48 -0.73
C ASP A 32 15.74 -9.52 -1.29
N THR A 33 15.57 -8.23 -1.06
CA THR A 33 16.52 -7.19 -1.46
C THR A 33 17.66 -7.00 -0.48
N GLY A 34 17.58 -7.61 0.71
CA GLY A 34 18.58 -7.46 1.78
C GLY A 34 18.55 -6.10 2.48
N ILE A 35 17.45 -5.33 2.32
CA ILE A 35 17.23 -4.07 3.07
C ILE A 35 16.98 -4.41 4.54
N ILE A 36 16.29 -5.51 4.81
CA ILE A 36 16.18 -6.10 6.15
C ILE A 36 17.11 -7.31 6.23
N ASP A 37 17.93 -7.35 7.27
CA ASP A 37 18.93 -8.39 7.49
C ASP A 37 18.28 -9.75 7.79
N ARG A 38 18.52 -10.73 6.92
CA ARG A 38 18.03 -12.11 7.05
C ARG A 38 18.62 -12.87 8.25
N ASN A 39 19.71 -12.38 8.86
CA ASN A 39 20.20 -12.96 10.10
C ASN A 39 19.35 -12.56 11.32
N LYS A 40 18.60 -11.44 11.22
CA LYS A 40 17.70 -10.98 12.27
C LYS A 40 16.26 -11.46 12.05
N PHE A 41 15.83 -11.53 10.79
CA PHE A 41 14.48 -11.93 10.40
C PHE A 41 14.54 -12.98 9.29
N THR A 42 14.03 -14.17 9.55
CA THR A 42 14.12 -15.28 8.58
C THR A 42 12.95 -15.30 7.61
N THR A 43 11.79 -14.83 8.04
CA THR A 43 10.54 -14.84 7.27
C THR A 43 9.86 -13.47 7.24
N ALA A 44 8.97 -13.27 6.28
CA ALA A 44 8.11 -12.08 6.24
C ALA A 44 7.21 -11.99 7.50
N ASP A 45 6.81 -13.13 8.06
CA ASP A 45 5.99 -13.15 9.27
C ASP A 45 6.77 -12.61 10.48
N ASP A 46 8.07 -12.89 10.60
CA ASP A 46 8.94 -12.30 11.64
C ASP A 46 9.02 -10.77 11.47
N VAL A 47 9.22 -10.29 10.23
CA VAL A 47 9.27 -8.85 9.91
C VAL A 47 7.95 -8.16 10.28
N ILE A 48 6.82 -8.82 10.03
CA ILE A 48 5.48 -8.30 10.33
C ILE A 48 5.24 -8.29 11.84
N ALA A 49 5.53 -9.38 12.54
CA ALA A 49 5.31 -9.52 13.98
C ALA A 49 6.08 -8.46 14.78
N GLU A 50 7.34 -8.23 14.42
CA GLU A 50 8.21 -7.21 15.03
C GLU A 50 8.02 -5.81 14.45
N ARG A 51 7.12 -5.65 13.48
CA ARG A 51 6.85 -4.39 12.76
C ARG A 51 8.11 -3.75 12.14
N ALA A 52 9.13 -4.55 11.81
CA ALA A 52 10.39 -4.04 11.27
C ALA A 52 10.22 -3.34 9.91
N TYR A 53 9.17 -3.68 9.16
CA TYR A 53 8.80 -3.02 7.91
C TYR A 53 8.42 -1.54 8.10
N GLN A 54 7.94 -1.13 9.29
CA GLN A 54 7.43 0.23 9.53
C GLN A 54 8.51 1.32 9.38
N ARG A 55 9.77 0.97 9.48
CA ARG A 55 10.89 1.87 9.16
C ARG A 55 10.85 2.33 7.70
N PHE A 56 10.34 1.48 6.80
CA PHE A 56 10.32 1.69 5.36
C PHE A 56 8.92 1.93 4.79
N TYR A 57 7.89 1.54 5.53
CA TYR A 57 6.49 1.73 5.20
C TYR A 57 5.73 2.12 6.47
N MET A 58 5.66 3.42 6.75
CA MET A 58 5.21 3.96 8.03
C MET A 58 3.75 4.42 8.05
N HIS A 59 3.06 4.43 6.91
CA HIS A 59 1.66 4.82 6.81
C HIS A 59 0.77 3.64 6.43
N ARG A 60 -0.53 3.85 6.42
CA ARG A 60 -1.47 2.82 5.99
C ARG A 60 -1.65 2.84 4.47
N THR A 61 -2.29 1.80 3.95
CA THR A 61 -2.52 1.60 2.52
C THR A 61 -3.71 2.39 1.99
N SER A 62 -4.67 2.75 2.87
CA SER A 62 -5.96 3.30 2.43
C SER A 62 -6.48 4.34 3.40
N HIS A 63 -7.25 5.28 2.86
CA HIS A 63 -8.12 6.20 3.58
C HIS A 63 -9.43 6.38 2.80
N TRP A 64 -10.48 6.91 3.48
CA TRP A 64 -11.71 7.27 2.79
C TRP A 64 -11.46 8.42 1.83
N LEU A 65 -12.08 8.35 0.67
CA LEU A 65 -12.08 9.37 -0.36
C LEU A 65 -13.52 9.81 -0.61
N GLY A 66 -13.76 11.13 -0.64
CA GLY A 66 -15.06 11.70 -0.86
C GLY A 66 -14.97 13.16 -1.30
N MET A 67 -15.70 14.07 -0.64
CA MET A 67 -15.60 15.51 -0.93
C MET A 67 -14.20 16.05 -0.60
N ASP A 68 -13.58 15.50 0.42
CA ASP A 68 -12.18 15.74 0.74
C ASP A 68 -11.32 14.53 0.37
N VAL A 69 -10.05 14.77 0.00
CA VAL A 69 -9.10 13.69 -0.33
C VAL A 69 -8.93 12.73 0.86
N HIS A 70 -8.72 13.26 2.06
CA HIS A 70 -8.81 12.52 3.31
C HIS A 70 -10.18 12.78 3.93
N ASP A 71 -11.19 12.07 3.44
CA ASP A 71 -12.55 12.34 3.86
C ASP A 71 -12.88 11.80 5.25
N ALA A 72 -13.88 12.40 5.87
CA ALA A 72 -14.35 12.01 7.18
C ALA A 72 -15.00 10.62 7.15
N GLY A 73 -14.71 9.80 8.15
CA GLY A 73 -15.33 8.48 8.27
C GLY A 73 -14.68 7.66 9.37
N ASP A 74 -15.46 6.74 9.93
CA ASP A 74 -14.96 5.79 10.91
C ASP A 74 -14.21 4.65 10.19
N TYR A 75 -12.98 4.42 10.56
CA TYR A 75 -12.18 3.27 10.11
C TYR A 75 -12.46 2.00 10.93
N ARG A 76 -12.98 2.16 12.14
CA ARG A 76 -13.38 1.08 13.03
C ARG A 76 -14.89 0.98 13.08
N ASP A 77 -15.41 -0.22 13.36
CA ASP A 77 -16.84 -0.40 13.58
C ASP A 77 -17.22 0.19 14.93
N ALA A 78 -17.97 1.28 14.90
CA ALA A 78 -18.43 2.00 16.11
C ALA A 78 -19.29 1.12 17.03
N HIS A 79 -19.90 0.07 16.49
CA HIS A 79 -20.78 -0.84 17.22
C HIS A 79 -20.10 -2.14 17.66
N ALA A 80 -18.89 -2.42 17.19
CA ALA A 80 -18.12 -3.58 17.63
C ALA A 80 -17.70 -3.45 19.10
N GLN A 81 -17.66 -4.58 19.78
CA GLN A 81 -17.08 -4.64 21.12
C GLN A 81 -15.57 -4.40 21.06
N LEU A 82 -15.01 -3.89 22.16
CA LEU A 82 -13.59 -3.75 22.32
C LEU A 82 -12.94 -5.13 22.48
N ASP A 83 -11.81 -5.33 21.85
CA ASP A 83 -10.93 -6.47 22.08
C ASP A 83 -10.16 -6.33 23.40
N ASP A 84 -9.32 -7.33 23.71
CA ASP A 84 -8.49 -7.35 24.93
C ASP A 84 -7.47 -6.21 24.99
N GLN A 85 -7.19 -5.54 23.87
CA GLN A 85 -6.30 -4.38 23.75
C GLN A 85 -7.05 -3.04 23.77
N GLY A 86 -8.38 -3.08 23.91
CA GLY A 86 -9.23 -1.89 23.93
C GLY A 86 -9.51 -1.31 22.53
N ALA A 87 -9.25 -2.07 21.46
CA ALA A 87 -9.53 -1.65 20.10
C ALA A 87 -10.85 -2.28 19.58
N ARG A 88 -11.56 -1.54 18.73
CA ARG A 88 -12.69 -2.09 17.97
C ARG A 88 -12.22 -2.73 16.68
N ALA A 89 -12.99 -3.71 16.20
CA ALA A 89 -12.75 -4.30 14.88
C ALA A 89 -12.72 -3.23 13.80
N TRP A 90 -11.95 -3.46 12.75
CA TRP A 90 -11.97 -2.62 11.57
C TRP A 90 -13.35 -2.69 10.90
N ARG A 91 -13.75 -1.58 10.31
CA ARG A 91 -14.99 -1.52 9.55
C ARG A 91 -14.97 -2.51 8.40
N THR A 92 -16.08 -3.20 8.17
CA THR A 92 -16.25 -4.06 7.00
C THR A 92 -16.53 -3.21 5.77
N LEU A 93 -15.80 -3.46 4.68
CA LEU A 93 -16.04 -2.83 3.40
C LEU A 93 -17.38 -3.25 2.81
N LYS A 94 -18.08 -2.29 2.21
CA LYS A 94 -19.36 -2.51 1.52
C LYS A 94 -19.27 -1.97 0.10
N ALA A 95 -20.00 -2.59 -0.82
CA ALA A 95 -20.11 -2.08 -2.18
C ALA A 95 -20.56 -0.61 -2.19
N GLY A 96 -19.95 0.19 -3.04
CA GLY A 96 -20.15 1.65 -3.14
C GLY A 96 -19.26 2.49 -2.22
N MET A 97 -18.48 1.90 -1.30
CA MET A 97 -17.47 2.65 -0.56
C MET A 97 -16.31 3.03 -1.47
N THR A 98 -15.77 4.25 -1.27
CA THR A 98 -14.65 4.80 -2.02
C THR A 98 -13.46 5.00 -1.09
N LEU A 99 -12.29 4.51 -1.51
CA LEU A 99 -11.05 4.60 -0.72
C LEU A 99 -9.84 4.64 -1.65
N THR A 100 -8.72 5.14 -1.15
CA THR A 100 -7.43 5.03 -1.83
C THR A 100 -6.79 3.67 -1.60
N ILE A 101 -5.93 3.22 -2.53
CA ILE A 101 -5.04 2.07 -2.37
C ILE A 101 -3.64 2.54 -2.74
N GLU A 102 -2.83 2.86 -1.73
CA GLU A 102 -1.60 3.65 -1.88
C GLU A 102 -0.39 3.09 -1.11
N PRO A 103 -0.02 1.82 -1.27
CA PRO A 103 1.18 1.31 -0.63
C PRO A 103 2.41 2.08 -1.11
N GLY A 104 3.37 2.26 -0.19
CA GLY A 104 4.61 2.96 -0.48
C GLY A 104 5.81 2.31 0.18
N LEU A 105 7.00 2.61 -0.33
CA LEU A 105 8.27 2.18 0.22
C LEU A 105 9.23 3.37 0.23
N TYR A 106 9.83 3.65 1.39
CA TYR A 106 10.67 4.82 1.60
C TYR A 106 11.97 4.42 2.30
N ILE A 107 13.06 4.41 1.55
CA ILE A 107 14.35 3.90 2.01
C ILE A 107 15.30 5.08 2.22
N ARG A 108 15.37 5.56 3.45
CA ARG A 108 16.34 6.59 3.82
C ARG A 108 17.75 6.00 3.92
N ALA A 109 18.77 6.78 3.53
CA ALA A 109 20.15 6.38 3.69
C ALA A 109 20.47 6.10 5.17
N ALA A 110 21.11 4.96 5.43
CA ALA A 110 21.62 4.57 6.74
C ALA A 110 22.74 3.54 6.58
N GLU A 111 23.56 3.34 7.62
CA GLU A 111 24.71 2.44 7.58
C GLU A 111 24.32 0.96 7.30
N ASP A 112 23.14 0.57 7.76
CA ASP A 112 22.58 -0.79 7.59
C ASP A 112 21.68 -0.95 6.36
N VAL A 113 21.64 0.04 5.47
CA VAL A 113 20.89 0.01 4.21
C VAL A 113 21.85 -0.09 3.03
N PRO A 114 21.65 -1.03 2.09
CA PRO A 114 22.48 -1.10 0.90
C PRO A 114 22.42 0.21 0.10
N GLU A 115 23.57 0.78 -0.22
CA GLU A 115 23.70 2.10 -0.88
C GLU A 115 22.84 2.24 -2.13
N ARG A 116 22.73 1.17 -2.92
CA ARG A 116 21.94 1.13 -4.16
C ARG A 116 20.45 1.43 -3.97
N TYR A 117 19.92 1.30 -2.75
CA TYR A 117 18.53 1.58 -2.42
C TYR A 117 18.35 2.88 -1.62
N ALA A 118 19.44 3.49 -1.18
CA ALA A 118 19.38 4.68 -0.35
C ALA A 118 18.69 5.85 -1.06
N ASN A 119 17.81 6.55 -0.33
CA ASN A 119 17.03 7.69 -0.80
C ASN A 119 16.02 7.39 -1.91
N ILE A 120 15.62 6.12 -2.07
CA ILE A 120 14.51 5.75 -2.95
C ILE A 120 13.21 5.82 -2.17
N GLY A 121 12.23 6.53 -2.73
CA GLY A 121 10.85 6.57 -2.24
C GLY A 121 9.88 6.40 -3.39
N ILE A 122 8.99 5.41 -3.29
CA ILE A 122 7.99 5.10 -4.32
C ILE A 122 6.66 4.87 -3.63
N ARG A 123 5.60 5.51 -4.14
CA ARG A 123 4.20 5.25 -3.85
C ARG A 123 3.48 4.99 -5.16
N ILE A 124 2.66 3.98 -5.20
CA ILE A 124 1.75 3.70 -6.31
C ILE A 124 0.35 3.77 -5.72
N GLU A 125 -0.48 4.64 -6.27
CA GLU A 125 -1.79 4.98 -5.71
C GLU A 125 -2.88 4.89 -6.76
N ASP A 126 -3.99 4.28 -6.40
CA ASP A 126 -5.24 4.30 -7.14
C ASP A 126 -6.40 4.67 -6.24
N ASP A 127 -7.39 5.36 -6.81
CA ASP A 127 -8.69 5.55 -6.22
C ASP A 127 -9.59 4.37 -6.61
N ALA A 128 -10.27 3.79 -5.63
CA ALA A 128 -11.05 2.58 -5.82
C ALA A 128 -12.48 2.70 -5.30
N ILE A 129 -13.44 2.17 -6.06
CA ILE A 129 -14.80 1.92 -5.60
C ILE A 129 -14.94 0.44 -5.29
N VAL A 130 -15.34 0.11 -4.06
CA VAL A 130 -15.61 -1.28 -3.64
C VAL A 130 -16.80 -1.83 -4.40
N THR A 131 -16.66 -3.04 -4.93
CA THR A 131 -17.74 -3.78 -5.58
C THR A 131 -18.01 -5.10 -4.85
N ALA A 132 -19.09 -5.81 -5.22
CA ALA A 132 -19.44 -7.09 -4.60
C ALA A 132 -18.35 -8.16 -4.74
N VAL A 133 -17.53 -8.09 -5.79
CA VAL A 133 -16.54 -9.14 -6.13
C VAL A 133 -15.09 -8.65 -6.15
N GLY A 134 -14.86 -7.34 -5.97
CA GLY A 134 -13.53 -6.72 -6.02
C GLY A 134 -13.63 -5.23 -5.81
N CYS A 135 -12.83 -4.46 -6.56
CA CYS A 135 -12.95 -3.01 -6.66
C CYS A 135 -12.76 -2.54 -8.10
N GLU A 136 -13.34 -1.40 -8.41
CA GLU A 136 -13.12 -0.68 -9.67
C GLU A 136 -12.11 0.43 -9.41
N LEU A 137 -11.02 0.46 -10.19
CA LEU A 137 -9.98 1.47 -10.08
C LEU A 137 -10.33 2.63 -11.02
N MET A 138 -10.51 3.81 -10.44
CA MET A 138 -10.92 5.02 -11.18
C MET A 138 -9.74 5.73 -11.83
N THR A 139 -8.53 5.50 -11.35
CA THR A 139 -7.30 6.21 -11.77
C THR A 139 -6.37 5.34 -12.62
N ARG A 140 -6.80 4.14 -13.03
CA ARG A 140 -5.95 3.16 -13.75
C ARG A 140 -5.46 3.62 -15.13
N GLU A 141 -5.97 4.71 -15.66
CA GLU A 141 -5.42 5.34 -16.88
C GLU A 141 -4.04 5.96 -16.65
N VAL A 142 -3.68 6.23 -15.39
CA VAL A 142 -2.32 6.67 -15.02
C VAL A 142 -1.40 5.46 -15.00
N PRO A 143 -0.30 5.47 -15.75
CA PRO A 143 0.63 4.34 -15.81
C PRO A 143 1.28 4.09 -14.45
N VAL A 144 1.37 2.82 -14.07
CA VAL A 144 2.02 2.37 -12.81
C VAL A 144 3.17 1.40 -13.09
N ASP A 145 3.27 0.89 -14.30
CA ASP A 145 4.37 0.03 -14.73
C ASP A 145 5.62 0.86 -15.04
N ALA A 146 6.78 0.38 -14.57
CA ALA A 146 8.04 1.12 -14.71
C ALA A 146 8.43 1.32 -16.17
N ASP A 147 8.26 0.30 -17.02
CA ASP A 147 8.63 0.36 -18.42
C ASP A 147 7.72 1.33 -19.20
N GLU A 148 6.42 1.38 -18.86
CA GLU A 148 5.47 2.33 -19.43
C GLU A 148 5.82 3.77 -19.03
N ILE A 149 6.13 4.02 -17.75
CA ILE A 149 6.54 5.34 -17.25
C ILE A 149 7.82 5.79 -17.95
N GLU A 150 8.82 4.91 -18.05
CA GLU A 150 10.08 5.22 -18.74
C GLU A 150 9.87 5.50 -20.24
N ALA A 151 8.97 4.77 -20.90
CA ALA A 151 8.62 5.01 -22.30
C ALA A 151 8.00 6.42 -22.47
N LEU A 152 7.02 6.77 -21.65
CA LEU A 152 6.41 8.10 -21.68
C LEU A 152 7.42 9.22 -21.45
N MET A 153 8.34 9.03 -20.50
CA MET A 153 9.39 10.03 -20.23
C MET A 153 10.35 10.19 -21.41
N ARG A 154 10.70 9.10 -22.11
CA ARG A 154 11.52 9.16 -23.33
C ARG A 154 10.81 9.90 -24.48
N ASP A 155 9.54 9.58 -24.70
CA ASP A 155 8.74 10.20 -25.75
C ASP A 155 8.55 11.71 -25.52
N ALA A 156 8.31 12.12 -24.27
CA ALA A 156 8.20 13.52 -23.88
C ALA A 156 9.51 14.33 -24.05
N GLN A 157 10.67 13.66 -24.07
CA GLN A 157 11.97 14.30 -24.26
C GLN A 157 12.39 14.40 -25.75
N THR A 158 11.66 13.73 -26.65
CA THR A 158 11.92 13.81 -28.10
C THR A 158 11.21 15.08 -28.60
N PRO A 159 11.92 16.15 -29.04
CA PRO A 159 11.27 17.34 -29.62
C PRO A 159 10.49 16.91 -30.86
N ASP A 160 9.24 17.39 -31.00
CA ASP A 160 8.53 17.25 -32.25
C ASP A 160 9.42 17.68 -33.39
N ALA A 161 9.78 16.76 -34.27
CA ALA A 161 10.51 17.03 -35.49
C ALA A 161 9.56 17.73 -36.46
N ASN A 162 9.47 19.07 -36.34
CA ASN A 162 8.82 19.95 -37.29
C ASN A 162 9.85 20.42 -38.33
#